data_410822453d466951ccba8761a1b694c9
#
_entry.id   410822453d466951ccba8761a1b694c9
#
_cell.length_a   1.000
_cell.length_b   1.000
_cell.length_c   1.000
_cell.angle_alpha   90.00
_cell.angle_beta   90.00
_cell.angle_gamma   90.00
#
_symmetry.space_group_name_H-M   'P 1'
#
loop_
_entity.id
_entity.type
_entity.pdbx_description
1 polymer ?
#
loop_
_entity_poly.entity_id
_entity_poly.type
_entity_poly.pdbx_seq_one_letter_code
_entity_poly.pdbx_strand_id
1 'polypeptide(L)'
;MDLERKWYNMDVKQILTMCDHTLLKQESTWEQIKTICDDGKAYDCASVCIPASYVKQAAEYVGNDLKICTVIGFPNGYSTTAVKVFETEDAIRSGADEIDMVINLGWVKDRRWDDILEEMKAIKASCQGRILKVIVEACLLTEEEKIKLCELVTESGAEYIKTSTGFSTGGATVADVALFKAHIGPDVKIKAAGGIHSFEEAQAMIDAGASRIGASALVKLVKK
;
A
#
# COMPACT_ATOMS: atom_id res chain seq x y z
N MET A 1 -32.34 -13.96 19.76
CA MET A 1 -32.38 -13.13 18.56
C MET A 1 -31.85 -11.76 18.98
N ASP A 2 -30.51 -11.57 19.10
CA ASP A 2 -29.83 -10.27 19.25
C ASP A 2 -28.31 -10.38 19.59
N LEU A 3 -27.70 -11.57 19.42
CA LEU A 3 -26.26 -11.74 19.66
C LEU A 3 -25.41 -11.46 18.42
N GLU A 4 -26.00 -11.44 17.24
CA GLU A 4 -25.26 -11.19 15.98
C GLU A 4 -25.09 -9.71 15.64
N ARG A 5 -25.81 -8.79 16.26
CA ARG A 5 -25.68 -7.34 16.02
C ARG A 5 -24.59 -6.63 16.84
N LYS A 6 -23.95 -7.30 17.78
CA LYS A 6 -22.99 -6.66 18.72
C LYS A 6 -21.56 -6.59 18.19
N TRP A 7 -21.24 -7.29 17.08
CA TRP A 7 -19.91 -7.31 16.46
C TRP A 7 -19.81 -6.40 15.22
N TYR A 8 -20.91 -5.79 14.79
CA TYR A 8 -20.97 -4.87 13.64
C TYR A 8 -20.79 -3.39 14.00
N ASN A 9 -20.11 -3.08 15.09
CA ASN A 9 -19.97 -1.69 15.56
C ASN A 9 -18.60 -1.06 15.27
N MET A 10 -17.86 -1.55 14.29
CA MET A 10 -16.99 -0.61 13.59
C MET A 10 -17.75 0.00 12.42
N ASP A 11 -17.72 1.29 12.43
CA ASP A 11 -18.33 2.08 11.36
C ASP A 11 -17.62 1.71 10.05
N VAL A 12 -18.32 1.00 9.16
CA VAL A 12 -17.86 0.68 7.79
C VAL A 12 -17.23 1.92 7.15
N LYS A 13 -17.74 3.09 7.46
CA LYS A 13 -17.20 4.36 7.04
C LYS A 13 -15.78 4.58 7.56
N GLN A 14 -15.47 4.22 8.81
CA GLN A 14 -14.10 4.34 9.34
C GLN A 14 -13.11 3.43 8.62
N ILE A 15 -13.51 2.20 8.28
CA ILE A 15 -12.66 1.30 7.50
C ILE A 15 -12.38 1.90 6.11
N LEU A 16 -13.39 2.48 5.46
CA LEU A 16 -13.23 3.08 4.14
C LEU A 16 -12.30 4.30 4.17
N THR A 17 -12.31 5.13 5.24
CA THR A 17 -11.35 6.22 5.40
C THR A 17 -9.91 5.76 5.61
N MET A 18 -9.69 4.47 5.90
CA MET A 18 -8.37 3.84 5.98
C MET A 18 -8.03 3.07 4.69
N CYS A 19 -8.89 3.08 3.68
CA CYS A 19 -8.72 2.28 2.48
C CYS A 19 -8.01 3.05 1.36
N ASP A 20 -6.94 2.46 0.80
CA ASP A 20 -6.47 2.82 -0.53
C ASP A 20 -7.30 2.01 -1.54
N HIS A 21 -8.31 2.63 -2.13
CA HIS A 21 -9.18 1.99 -3.12
C HIS A 21 -8.38 1.70 -4.39
N THR A 22 -8.14 0.42 -4.71
CA THR A 22 -7.06 -0.01 -5.59
C THR A 22 -7.55 -0.59 -6.91
N LEU A 23 -6.96 -0.14 -8.02
CA LEU A 23 -7.11 -0.73 -9.35
C LEU A 23 -5.74 -0.73 -10.07
N LEU A 24 -5.08 -1.89 -10.14
CA LEU A 24 -3.75 -2.06 -10.72
C LEU A 24 -3.70 -3.16 -11.80
N LYS A 25 -4.84 -3.55 -12.35
CA LYS A 25 -4.88 -4.53 -13.44
C LYS A 25 -4.21 -3.97 -14.69
N GLN A 26 -3.50 -4.83 -15.43
CA GLN A 26 -2.73 -4.43 -16.62
C GLN A 26 -3.62 -3.84 -17.71
N GLU A 27 -4.85 -4.32 -17.83
CA GLU A 27 -5.84 -3.92 -18.83
C GLU A 27 -6.76 -2.77 -18.36
N SER A 28 -6.44 -2.10 -17.24
CA SER A 28 -7.26 -1.00 -16.71
C SER A 28 -7.39 0.15 -17.71
N THR A 29 -8.60 0.60 -17.92
CA THR A 29 -8.93 1.72 -18.82
C THR A 29 -9.15 3.02 -18.04
N TRP A 30 -9.09 4.16 -18.74
CA TRP A 30 -9.40 5.46 -18.13
C TRP A 30 -10.79 5.51 -17.48
N GLU A 31 -11.81 4.97 -18.13
CA GLU A 31 -13.17 4.95 -17.58
C GLU A 31 -13.25 4.17 -16.26
N GLN A 32 -12.47 3.12 -16.13
CA GLN A 32 -12.37 2.37 -14.87
C GLN A 32 -11.60 3.16 -13.80
N ILE A 33 -10.53 3.85 -14.18
CA ILE A 33 -9.76 4.72 -13.27
C ILE A 33 -10.64 5.89 -12.79
N LYS A 34 -11.38 6.52 -13.69
CA LYS A 34 -12.35 7.58 -13.36
C LYS A 34 -13.39 7.07 -12.36
N THR A 35 -13.95 5.88 -12.61
CA THR A 35 -14.92 5.28 -11.69
C THR A 35 -14.34 5.08 -10.29
N ILE A 36 -13.09 4.59 -10.18
CA ILE A 36 -12.46 4.38 -8.87
C ILE A 36 -12.14 5.71 -8.17
N CYS A 37 -11.87 6.78 -8.91
CA CYS A 37 -11.71 8.13 -8.36
C CYS A 37 -13.05 8.66 -7.82
N ASP A 38 -14.13 8.49 -8.57
CA ASP A 38 -15.49 8.90 -8.12
C ASP A 38 -15.90 8.12 -6.87
N ASP A 39 -15.65 6.81 -6.85
CA ASP A 39 -15.89 5.95 -5.68
C ASP A 39 -15.04 6.40 -4.48
N GLY A 40 -13.75 6.69 -4.69
CA GLY A 40 -12.84 7.17 -3.66
C GLY A 40 -13.33 8.46 -2.99
N LYS A 41 -13.82 9.41 -3.78
CA LYS A 41 -14.43 10.65 -3.26
C LYS A 41 -15.75 10.38 -2.54
N ALA A 42 -16.62 9.59 -3.13
CA ALA A 42 -17.97 9.34 -2.58
C ALA A 42 -17.94 8.62 -1.22
N TYR A 43 -16.93 7.76 -1.01
CA TYR A 43 -16.76 6.96 0.21
C TYR A 43 -15.64 7.44 1.12
N ASP A 44 -15.08 8.63 0.87
CA ASP A 44 -14.05 9.27 1.68
C ASP A 44 -12.82 8.33 1.91
N CYS A 45 -12.37 7.65 0.83
CA CYS A 45 -11.22 6.77 0.91
C CYS A 45 -9.93 7.53 1.20
N ALA A 46 -8.97 6.89 1.88
CA ALA A 46 -7.66 7.48 2.17
C ALA A 46 -6.92 7.92 0.91
N SER A 47 -6.99 7.10 -0.13
CA SER A 47 -6.47 7.38 -1.47
C SER A 47 -7.12 6.45 -2.50
N VAL A 48 -6.85 6.71 -3.78
CA VAL A 48 -6.94 5.68 -4.83
C VAL A 48 -5.54 5.27 -5.26
N CYS A 49 -5.32 3.95 -5.42
CA CYS A 49 -4.03 3.41 -5.87
C CYS A 49 -4.18 2.89 -7.30
N ILE A 50 -3.50 3.55 -8.24
CA ILE A 50 -3.69 3.40 -9.68
C ILE A 50 -2.36 3.24 -10.44
N PRO A 51 -2.36 2.72 -11.71
CA PRO A 51 -1.15 2.65 -12.52
C PRO A 51 -0.54 4.04 -12.77
N ALA A 52 0.79 4.13 -12.77
CA ALA A 52 1.53 5.38 -12.94
C ALA A 52 1.15 6.18 -14.20
N SER A 53 0.82 5.49 -15.30
CA SER A 53 0.41 6.11 -16.56
C SER A 53 -0.87 6.94 -16.48
N TYR A 54 -1.69 6.73 -15.45
CA TYR A 54 -2.95 7.48 -15.24
C TYR A 54 -2.85 8.56 -14.17
N VAL A 55 -1.74 8.65 -13.44
CA VAL A 55 -1.59 9.58 -12.30
C VAL A 55 -1.88 11.02 -12.71
N LYS A 56 -1.26 11.51 -13.78
CA LYS A 56 -1.47 12.89 -14.24
C LYS A 56 -2.94 13.19 -14.52
N GLN A 57 -3.58 12.33 -15.31
CA GLN A 57 -4.98 12.51 -15.70
C GLN A 57 -5.92 12.39 -14.49
N ALA A 58 -5.62 11.49 -13.55
CA ALA A 58 -6.40 11.33 -12.33
C ALA A 58 -6.23 12.52 -11.39
N ALA A 59 -4.99 13.02 -11.20
CA ALA A 59 -4.72 14.20 -10.39
C ALA A 59 -5.44 15.46 -10.93
N GLU A 60 -5.42 15.68 -12.25
CA GLU A 60 -6.18 16.74 -12.89
C GLU A 60 -7.71 16.57 -12.70
N TYR A 61 -8.20 15.32 -12.71
CA TYR A 61 -9.62 15.01 -12.56
C TYR A 61 -10.13 15.19 -11.12
N VAL A 62 -9.36 14.78 -10.12
CA VAL A 62 -9.81 14.83 -8.71
C VAL A 62 -9.46 16.14 -8.01
N GLY A 63 -8.46 16.88 -8.51
CA GLY A 63 -7.96 18.09 -7.86
C GLY A 63 -7.43 17.77 -6.44
N ASN A 64 -7.94 18.53 -5.46
CA ASN A 64 -7.56 18.35 -4.04
C ASN A 64 -8.54 17.46 -3.25
N ASP A 65 -9.56 16.92 -3.90
CA ASP A 65 -10.64 16.20 -3.21
C ASP A 65 -10.27 14.77 -2.81
N LEU A 66 -9.21 14.21 -3.41
CA LEU A 66 -8.79 12.84 -3.18
C LEU A 66 -7.29 12.68 -3.40
N LYS A 67 -6.63 11.89 -2.54
CA LYS A 67 -5.21 11.58 -2.70
C LYS A 67 -4.97 10.51 -3.75
N ILE A 68 -3.92 10.69 -4.56
CA ILE A 68 -3.48 9.74 -5.58
C ILE A 68 -2.24 9.00 -5.08
N CYS A 69 -2.37 7.68 -4.96
CA CYS A 69 -1.27 6.76 -4.73
C CYS A 69 -0.91 6.05 -6.04
N THR A 70 0.37 5.75 -6.24
CA THR A 70 0.81 4.87 -7.32
C THR A 70 1.92 3.95 -6.87
N VAL A 71 2.34 3.03 -7.75
CA VAL A 71 3.29 1.96 -7.46
C VAL A 71 4.58 2.13 -8.25
N ILE A 72 5.72 1.73 -7.67
CA ILE A 72 7.07 1.86 -8.23
C ILE A 72 7.79 0.51 -8.21
N GLY A 73 8.50 0.17 -9.29
CA GLY A 73 9.16 -1.11 -9.45
C GLY A 73 8.20 -2.32 -9.41
N PHE A 74 6.96 -2.07 -9.75
CA PHE A 74 5.84 -2.96 -9.47
C PHE A 74 5.52 -3.90 -10.64
N PRO A 75 5.10 -5.17 -10.40
CA PRO A 75 5.00 -5.79 -9.06
C PRO A 75 6.26 -6.52 -8.60
N ASN A 76 7.29 -6.65 -9.43
CA ASN A 76 8.39 -7.60 -9.23
C ASN A 76 9.55 -7.07 -8.36
N GLY A 77 9.72 -5.77 -8.22
CA GLY A 77 10.72 -5.14 -7.38
C GLY A 77 12.18 -5.19 -7.88
N TYR A 78 12.48 -5.87 -8.97
CA TYR A 78 13.86 -6.12 -9.45
C TYR A 78 14.40 -5.08 -10.45
N SER A 79 13.70 -3.97 -10.69
CA SER A 79 14.27 -2.84 -11.42
C SER A 79 15.45 -2.24 -10.64
N THR A 80 16.38 -1.60 -11.34
CA THR A 80 17.49 -0.93 -10.67
C THR A 80 17.00 0.25 -9.84
N THR A 81 17.75 0.62 -8.79
CA THR A 81 17.46 1.77 -7.95
C THR A 81 17.28 3.05 -8.77
N ALA A 82 18.14 3.29 -9.76
CA ALA A 82 18.05 4.47 -10.64
C ALA A 82 16.71 4.53 -11.41
N VAL A 83 16.19 3.38 -11.87
CA VAL A 83 14.89 3.31 -12.55
C VAL A 83 13.76 3.61 -11.56
N LYS A 84 13.79 3.03 -10.36
CA LYS A 84 12.75 3.29 -9.34
C LYS A 84 12.75 4.75 -8.87
N VAL A 85 13.95 5.37 -8.75
CA VAL A 85 14.07 6.81 -8.45
C VAL A 85 13.42 7.63 -9.56
N PHE A 86 13.71 7.33 -10.83
CA PHE A 86 13.10 8.03 -11.98
C PHE A 86 11.57 7.86 -11.99
N GLU A 87 11.07 6.64 -11.78
CA GLU A 87 9.62 6.37 -11.68
C GLU A 87 8.98 7.18 -10.56
N THR A 88 9.64 7.29 -9.39
CA THR A 88 9.17 8.07 -8.25
C THR A 88 9.07 9.56 -8.61
N GLU A 89 10.14 10.13 -9.16
CA GLU A 89 10.16 11.55 -9.54
C GLU A 89 9.12 11.86 -10.62
N ASP A 90 8.92 10.97 -11.59
CA ASP A 90 7.93 11.13 -12.65
C ASP A 90 6.50 11.06 -12.09
N ALA A 91 6.22 10.10 -11.19
CA ALA A 91 4.93 9.99 -10.51
C ALA A 91 4.62 11.26 -9.68
N ILE A 92 5.60 11.79 -8.94
CA ILE A 92 5.45 13.01 -8.15
C ILE A 92 5.18 14.22 -9.06
N ARG A 93 5.94 14.39 -10.16
CA ARG A 93 5.68 15.46 -11.15
C ARG A 93 4.29 15.34 -11.78
N SER A 94 3.80 14.13 -11.93
CA SER A 94 2.48 13.83 -12.46
C SER A 94 1.34 14.04 -11.45
N GLY A 95 1.65 14.31 -10.17
CA GLY A 95 0.66 14.64 -9.14
C GLY A 95 0.36 13.52 -8.14
N ALA A 96 1.22 12.50 -8.01
CA ALA A 96 1.08 11.50 -6.96
C ALA A 96 1.33 12.11 -5.57
N ASP A 97 0.45 11.81 -4.62
CA ASP A 97 0.58 12.18 -3.20
C ASP A 97 1.31 11.10 -2.39
N GLU A 98 1.20 9.83 -2.80
CA GLU A 98 1.73 8.68 -2.10
C GLU A 98 2.37 7.68 -3.07
N ILE A 99 3.46 7.06 -2.66
CA ILE A 99 4.23 6.10 -3.45
C ILE A 99 4.31 4.76 -2.71
N ASP A 100 3.95 3.66 -3.39
CA ASP A 100 4.12 2.30 -2.90
C ASP A 100 5.24 1.63 -3.71
N MET A 101 6.45 1.49 -3.15
CA MET A 101 7.57 0.83 -3.82
C MET A 101 7.64 -0.65 -3.49
N VAL A 102 8.08 -1.48 -4.44
CA VAL A 102 8.42 -2.89 -4.18
C VAL A 102 9.92 -3.02 -3.99
N ILE A 103 10.36 -3.69 -2.91
CA ILE A 103 11.78 -4.00 -2.66
C ILE A 103 12.32 -5.01 -3.66
N ASN A 104 13.65 -5.10 -3.80
CA ASN A 104 14.29 -6.17 -4.55
C ASN A 104 14.36 -7.45 -3.70
N LEU A 105 13.45 -8.39 -3.94
CA LEU A 105 13.38 -9.67 -3.20
C LEU A 105 14.61 -10.55 -3.42
N GLY A 106 15.25 -10.49 -4.59
CA GLY A 106 16.50 -11.18 -4.83
C GLY A 106 17.60 -10.73 -3.87
N TRP A 107 17.69 -9.42 -3.62
CA TRP A 107 18.64 -8.87 -2.65
C TRP A 107 18.33 -9.30 -1.21
N VAL A 108 17.04 -9.49 -0.86
CA VAL A 108 16.70 -10.06 0.45
C VAL A 108 17.25 -11.47 0.60
N LYS A 109 17.07 -12.31 -0.42
CA LYS A 109 17.59 -13.70 -0.42
C LYS A 109 19.11 -13.76 -0.40
N ASP A 110 19.78 -12.81 -1.04
CA ASP A 110 21.24 -12.64 -1.02
C ASP A 110 21.74 -11.94 0.26
N ARG A 111 20.85 -11.53 1.17
CA ARG A 111 21.16 -10.77 2.39
C ARG A 111 21.90 -9.45 2.13
N ARG A 112 21.61 -8.79 1.02
CA ARG A 112 22.19 -7.51 0.62
C ARG A 112 21.45 -6.36 1.33
N TRP A 113 21.51 -6.35 2.65
CA TRP A 113 20.73 -5.45 3.49
C TRP A 113 21.05 -3.97 3.27
N ASP A 114 22.34 -3.65 3.08
CA ASP A 114 22.79 -2.28 2.84
C ASP A 114 22.26 -1.76 1.50
N ASP A 115 22.27 -2.57 0.44
CA ASP A 115 21.74 -2.18 -0.87
C ASP A 115 20.21 -1.91 -0.80
N ILE A 116 19.48 -2.73 -0.04
CA ILE A 116 18.03 -2.57 0.17
C ILE A 116 17.76 -1.26 0.93
N LEU A 117 18.52 -0.98 1.98
CA LEU A 117 18.38 0.22 2.77
C LEU A 117 18.68 1.48 1.95
N GLU A 118 19.78 1.47 1.20
CA GLU A 118 20.17 2.59 0.33
C GLU A 118 19.14 2.82 -0.80
N GLU A 119 18.55 1.76 -1.37
CA GLU A 119 17.44 1.89 -2.31
C GLU A 119 16.24 2.57 -1.67
N MET A 120 15.81 2.12 -0.48
CA MET A 120 14.69 2.73 0.25
C MET A 120 14.96 4.22 0.56
N LYS A 121 16.18 4.55 1.04
CA LYS A 121 16.58 5.93 1.34
C LYS A 121 16.58 6.82 0.09
N ALA A 122 17.11 6.31 -1.03
CA ALA A 122 17.13 7.03 -2.30
C ALA A 122 15.71 7.34 -2.81
N ILE A 123 14.81 6.34 -2.73
CA ILE A 123 13.42 6.53 -3.14
C ILE A 123 12.68 7.46 -2.16
N LYS A 124 12.93 7.35 -0.84
CA LYS A 124 12.34 8.26 0.15
C LYS A 124 12.76 9.71 -0.10
N ALA A 125 14.02 9.94 -0.39
CA ALA A 125 14.50 11.29 -0.77
C ALA A 125 13.77 11.82 -2.02
N SER A 126 13.55 10.95 -3.03
CA SER A 126 12.85 11.31 -4.27
C SER A 126 11.35 11.58 -4.07
N CYS A 127 10.75 11.12 -2.96
CA CYS A 127 9.35 11.41 -2.62
C CYS A 127 9.08 12.89 -2.25
N GLN A 128 10.11 13.71 -2.03
CA GLN A 128 9.98 15.16 -1.77
C GLN A 128 8.96 15.46 -0.65
N GLY A 129 9.05 14.74 0.47
CA GLY A 129 8.17 14.89 1.62
C GLY A 129 6.82 14.16 1.53
N ARG A 130 6.54 13.47 0.42
CA ARG A 130 5.33 12.66 0.28
C ARG A 130 5.49 11.31 0.96
N ILE A 131 4.38 10.62 1.17
CA ILE A 131 4.33 9.32 1.83
C ILE A 131 4.99 8.25 0.95
N LEU A 132 5.93 7.51 1.54
CA LEU A 132 6.49 6.28 0.98
C LEU A 132 5.97 5.07 1.75
N LYS A 133 5.47 4.06 1.03
CA LYS A 133 5.09 2.78 1.58
C LYS A 133 5.94 1.69 0.93
N VAL A 134 6.61 0.87 1.73
CA VAL A 134 7.55 -0.15 1.28
C VAL A 134 6.86 -1.51 1.25
N ILE A 135 6.63 -2.06 0.05
CA ILE A 135 6.07 -3.40 -0.16
C ILE A 135 7.18 -4.43 0.01
N VAL A 136 7.05 -5.29 1.00
CA VAL A 136 8.03 -6.33 1.31
C VAL A 136 7.68 -7.69 0.72
N GLU A 137 6.46 -7.90 0.20
CA GLU A 137 5.94 -9.17 -0.34
C GLU A 137 6.06 -10.31 0.67
N ALA A 138 5.42 -10.17 1.81
CA ALA A 138 5.59 -11.01 2.99
C ALA A 138 5.43 -12.52 2.75
N CYS A 139 4.59 -12.93 1.77
CA CYS A 139 4.38 -14.34 1.44
C CYS A 139 5.61 -15.05 0.87
N LEU A 140 6.64 -14.32 0.43
CA LEU A 140 7.90 -14.87 -0.10
C LEU A 140 9.05 -14.82 0.91
N LEU A 141 8.80 -14.39 2.15
CA LEU A 141 9.81 -14.11 3.16
C LEU A 141 9.73 -15.09 4.35
N THR A 142 10.88 -15.40 4.91
CA THR A 142 10.98 -16.04 6.23
C THR A 142 10.67 -15.01 7.33
N GLU A 143 10.39 -15.47 8.55
CA GLU A 143 10.15 -14.59 9.70
C GLU A 143 11.36 -13.69 10.00
N GLU A 144 12.59 -14.26 9.96
CA GLU A 144 13.83 -13.48 10.14
C GLU A 144 13.97 -12.37 9.10
N GLU A 145 13.66 -12.65 7.82
CA GLU A 145 13.71 -11.67 6.75
C GLU A 145 12.68 -10.54 6.98
N LYS A 146 11.47 -10.89 7.43
CA LYS A 146 10.42 -9.93 7.77
C LYS A 146 10.84 -9.00 8.92
N ILE A 147 11.42 -9.56 9.98
CA ILE A 147 11.93 -8.79 11.13
C ILE A 147 13.04 -7.84 10.66
N LYS A 148 14.00 -8.34 9.88
CA LYS A 148 15.08 -7.49 9.35
C LYS A 148 14.56 -6.36 8.48
N LEU A 149 13.56 -6.62 7.65
CA LEU A 149 12.94 -5.58 6.82
C LEU A 149 12.16 -4.54 7.66
N CYS A 150 11.56 -4.91 8.79
CA CYS A 150 10.97 -3.94 9.71
C CYS A 150 12.02 -2.93 10.23
N GLU A 151 13.23 -3.41 10.58
CA GLU A 151 14.35 -2.55 10.98
C GLU A 151 14.77 -1.61 9.83
N LEU A 152 14.96 -2.15 8.61
CA LEU A 152 15.40 -1.37 7.46
C LEU A 152 14.36 -0.32 7.05
N VAL A 153 13.07 -0.68 7.03
CA VAL A 153 11.98 0.28 6.74
C VAL A 153 11.99 1.40 7.77
N THR A 154 12.17 1.07 9.05
CA THR A 154 12.26 2.07 10.13
C THR A 154 13.46 3.00 9.93
N GLU A 155 14.62 2.46 9.60
CA GLU A 155 15.84 3.25 9.38
C GLU A 155 15.77 4.11 8.09
N SER A 156 15.02 3.65 7.08
CA SER A 156 14.89 4.35 5.79
C SER A 156 14.12 5.67 5.87
N GLY A 157 13.32 5.87 6.93
CA GLY A 157 12.43 7.01 7.09
C GLY A 157 11.13 6.90 6.28
N ALA A 158 10.80 5.72 5.73
CA ALA A 158 9.52 5.47 5.09
C ALA A 158 8.38 5.49 6.12
N GLU A 159 7.20 5.97 5.73
CA GLU A 159 6.05 6.08 6.62
C GLU A 159 5.32 4.76 6.83
N TYR A 160 5.43 3.83 5.88
CA TYR A 160 4.72 2.55 5.98
C TYR A 160 5.58 1.37 5.54
N ILE A 161 5.42 0.25 6.26
CA ILE A 161 5.66 -1.09 5.71
C ILE A 161 4.35 -1.63 5.15
N LYS A 162 4.38 -2.20 3.92
CA LYS A 162 3.22 -2.79 3.26
C LYS A 162 3.44 -4.28 3.03
N THR A 163 2.45 -5.10 3.33
CA THR A 163 2.57 -6.55 3.29
C THR A 163 2.82 -7.11 1.89
N SER A 164 2.06 -6.67 0.88
CA SER A 164 1.95 -7.42 -0.38
C SER A 164 1.62 -6.54 -1.58
N THR A 165 2.01 -6.99 -2.76
CA THR A 165 1.61 -6.39 -4.06
C THR A 165 0.17 -6.75 -4.44
N GLY A 166 -0.32 -7.92 -4.06
CA GLY A 166 -1.56 -8.54 -4.55
C GLY A 166 -1.40 -9.28 -5.88
N PHE A 167 -0.16 -9.44 -6.38
CA PHE A 167 0.18 -10.13 -7.64
C PHE A 167 1.10 -11.34 -7.43
N SER A 168 1.27 -11.79 -6.19
CA SER A 168 2.07 -12.96 -5.82
C SER A 168 1.20 -14.11 -5.31
N THR A 169 1.82 -15.09 -4.68
CA THR A 169 1.17 -16.33 -4.22
C THR A 169 0.31 -16.15 -2.96
N GLY A 170 0.46 -15.02 -2.23
CA GLY A 170 -0.29 -14.72 -1.02
C GLY A 170 -0.51 -13.22 -0.82
N GLY A 171 -1.40 -12.89 0.09
CA GLY A 171 -1.73 -11.51 0.50
C GLY A 171 -1.40 -11.25 1.97
N ALA A 172 -2.04 -10.23 2.55
CA ALA A 172 -1.90 -9.90 3.96
C ALA A 172 -2.43 -11.02 4.87
N THR A 173 -1.71 -11.27 5.95
CA THR A 173 -2.18 -12.13 7.04
C THR A 173 -2.16 -11.37 8.36
N VAL A 174 -3.06 -11.74 9.29
CA VAL A 174 -3.08 -11.18 10.64
C VAL A 174 -1.74 -11.42 11.35
N ALA A 175 -1.12 -12.59 11.13
CA ALA A 175 0.18 -12.93 11.70
C ALA A 175 1.30 -11.99 11.20
N ASP A 176 1.34 -11.67 9.90
CA ASP A 176 2.34 -10.74 9.35
C ASP A 176 2.15 -9.32 9.89
N VAL A 177 0.90 -8.86 9.98
CA VAL A 177 0.61 -7.53 10.54
C VAL A 177 1.01 -7.44 12.01
N ALA A 178 0.71 -8.48 12.82
CA ALA A 178 1.11 -8.54 14.22
C ALA A 178 2.64 -8.59 14.37
N LEU A 179 3.33 -9.37 13.53
CA LEU A 179 4.79 -9.43 13.49
C LEU A 179 5.38 -8.04 13.17
N PHE A 180 4.89 -7.37 12.14
CA PHE A 180 5.36 -6.03 11.80
C PHE A 180 5.12 -5.06 12.95
N LYS A 181 3.94 -5.08 13.58
CA LYS A 181 3.62 -4.22 14.72
C LYS A 181 4.59 -4.38 15.89
N ALA A 182 5.11 -5.59 16.09
CA ALA A 182 6.07 -5.88 17.16
C ALA A 182 7.50 -5.40 16.85
N HIS A 183 7.85 -5.17 15.56
CA HIS A 183 9.25 -4.96 15.15
C HIS A 183 9.51 -3.64 14.42
N ILE A 184 8.48 -2.89 14.01
CA ILE A 184 8.67 -1.55 13.41
C ILE A 184 8.91 -0.49 14.47
N GLY A 185 9.61 0.57 14.08
CA GLY A 185 9.76 1.77 14.92
C GLY A 185 8.46 2.53 15.14
N PRO A 186 8.42 3.44 16.12
CA PRO A 186 7.20 4.13 16.55
C PRO A 186 6.57 5.02 15.47
N ASP A 187 7.36 5.52 14.53
CA ASP A 187 6.91 6.42 13.47
C ASP A 187 6.45 5.69 12.21
N VAL A 188 6.71 4.37 12.11
CA VAL A 188 6.31 3.54 10.97
C VAL A 188 4.91 2.98 11.21
N LYS A 189 4.09 3.00 10.16
CA LYS A 189 2.73 2.46 10.13
C LYS A 189 2.69 1.20 9.26
N ILE A 190 1.57 0.47 9.33
CA ILE A 190 1.39 -0.77 8.56
C ILE A 190 0.25 -0.60 7.58
N LYS A 191 0.51 -0.95 6.30
CA LYS A 191 -0.51 -1.14 5.28
C LYS A 191 -0.68 -2.63 5.01
N ALA A 192 -1.87 -3.17 5.28
CA ALA A 192 -2.25 -4.51 4.90
C ALA A 192 -2.89 -4.50 3.50
N ALA A 193 -2.41 -5.32 2.58
CA ALA A 193 -2.90 -5.36 1.20
C ALA A 193 -2.83 -6.77 0.60
N GLY A 194 -3.73 -7.04 -0.37
CA GLY A 194 -3.85 -8.35 -1.02
C GLY A 194 -4.71 -9.32 -0.22
N GLY A 195 -5.71 -9.92 -0.87
CA GLY A 195 -6.56 -10.93 -0.26
C GLY A 195 -7.61 -10.43 0.73
N ILE A 196 -7.87 -9.12 0.81
CA ILE A 196 -8.86 -8.53 1.74
C ILE A 196 -10.15 -8.29 0.94
N HIS A 197 -11.18 -9.09 1.22
CA HIS A 197 -12.43 -9.12 0.46
C HIS A 197 -13.69 -8.79 1.27
N SER A 198 -13.58 -8.68 2.60
CA SER A 198 -14.68 -8.34 3.48
C SER A 198 -14.29 -7.30 4.52
N PHE A 199 -15.29 -6.70 5.18
CA PHE A 199 -15.04 -5.76 6.27
C PHE A 199 -14.53 -6.48 7.53
N GLU A 200 -14.90 -7.74 7.73
CA GLU A 200 -14.41 -8.58 8.81
C GLU A 200 -12.91 -8.84 8.66
N GLU A 201 -12.45 -9.17 7.44
CA GLU A 201 -11.02 -9.32 7.15
C GLU A 201 -10.25 -8.02 7.33
N ALA A 202 -10.80 -6.90 6.83
CA ALA A 202 -10.18 -5.58 7.02
C ALA A 202 -10.07 -5.22 8.51
N GLN A 203 -11.14 -5.51 9.29
CA GLN A 203 -11.14 -5.29 10.73
C GLN A 203 -10.06 -6.11 11.43
N ALA A 204 -9.93 -7.39 11.10
CA ALA A 204 -8.91 -8.24 11.70
C ALA A 204 -7.49 -7.71 11.46
N MET A 205 -7.23 -7.12 10.27
CA MET A 205 -5.95 -6.46 9.98
C MET A 205 -5.75 -5.20 10.83
N ILE A 206 -6.81 -4.40 11.00
CA ILE A 206 -6.77 -3.18 11.83
C ILE A 206 -6.52 -3.54 13.31
N ASP A 207 -7.22 -4.54 13.82
CA ASP A 207 -7.06 -5.02 15.20
C ASP A 207 -5.64 -5.55 15.46
N ALA A 208 -5.01 -6.16 14.44
CA ALA A 208 -3.62 -6.60 14.49
C ALA A 208 -2.60 -5.44 14.42
N GLY A 209 -3.02 -4.23 14.06
CA GLY A 209 -2.17 -3.05 14.05
C GLY A 209 -2.03 -2.33 12.70
N ALA A 210 -2.73 -2.75 11.65
CA ALA A 210 -2.76 -2.02 10.40
C ALA A 210 -3.51 -0.68 10.56
N SER A 211 -2.97 0.38 9.97
CA SER A 211 -3.61 1.71 9.92
C SER A 211 -3.99 2.12 8.49
N ARG A 212 -3.73 1.26 7.52
CA ARG A 212 -4.10 1.43 6.11
C ARG A 212 -4.44 0.07 5.50
N ILE A 213 -5.48 0.04 4.67
CA ILE A 213 -5.95 -1.17 3.97
C ILE A 213 -5.85 -0.93 2.46
N GLY A 214 -5.16 -1.82 1.76
CA GLY A 214 -5.13 -1.81 0.29
C GLY A 214 -6.13 -2.85 -0.24
N ALA A 215 -7.27 -2.41 -0.78
CA ALA A 215 -8.30 -3.30 -1.27
C ALA A 215 -9.01 -2.78 -2.52
N SER A 216 -9.47 -3.69 -3.37
CA SER A 216 -10.32 -3.41 -4.53
C SER A 216 -11.79 -3.76 -4.30
N ALA A 217 -12.08 -4.49 -3.21
CA ALA A 217 -13.41 -5.08 -2.95
C ALA A 217 -14.28 -4.23 -2.03
N LEU A 218 -13.72 -3.58 -1.00
CA LEU A 218 -14.49 -3.00 0.10
C LEU A 218 -15.53 -1.95 -0.36
N VAL A 219 -15.15 -1.04 -1.26
CA VAL A 219 -16.10 -0.06 -1.79
C VAL A 219 -17.25 -0.73 -2.56
N LYS A 220 -16.96 -1.82 -3.28
CA LYS A 220 -17.98 -2.57 -4.03
C LYS A 220 -19.05 -3.20 -3.13
N LEU A 221 -18.70 -3.54 -1.88
CA LEU A 221 -19.64 -4.13 -0.92
C LEU A 221 -20.69 -3.12 -0.41
N VAL A 222 -20.39 -1.83 -0.45
CA VAL A 222 -21.31 -0.75 -0.02
C VAL A 222 -21.94 0.01 -1.18
N LYS A 223 -21.42 -0.19 -2.39
CA LYS A 223 -21.96 0.44 -3.60
C LYS A 223 -23.29 -0.21 -3.96
N LYS A 224 -24.35 0.57 -3.94
CA LYS A 224 -25.71 0.17 -4.31
C LYS A 224 -25.94 0.22 -5.81
#